data_72572fdd5d380564d5a22f7756a1ef85
#
_entry.id   72572fdd5d380564d5a22f7756a1ef85
#
_cell.length_a   1.000
_cell.length_b   1.000
_cell.length_c   1.000
_cell.angle_alpha   90.00
_cell.angle_beta   90.00
_cell.angle_gamma   90.00
#
_symmetry.space_group_name_H-M   'P 1'
#
loop_
_entity.id
_entity.type
_entity.pdbx_description
1 polymer ?
#
loop_
_entity_poly.entity_id
_entity_poly.type
_entity_poly.pdbx_seq_one_letter_code
_entity_poly.pdbx_strand_id
1 'polypeptide(L)'
;MTGPEVTTGGRTMGRFTGIRAAGLMAAIGLGQGATAEDAIDRLAPARVAAVHEAVEALAAARKPVERAGDLREYRCNLHVHSAFSHDSRGKIAEIVAAAKRAGSDALLFTEHPAAHYDFVTDGHTGLVDGVLLVPGAETKGMLVYPRASVPEHETLEPQDLVRRVRSGDGMTFLSHLEERMEWNLDGLTGCEIYNTHADAKEETRLYAMMKNPLWLVQAKKVLDAWPQEALAAIFDPPADYLRRFDELCAIRPHTGVSANDAHENVGLRITLLEGDKVRVADALDEELTVLDRAVVGAFTPIPEDAKPGDLVFKLQLDPYEQSLRHAGTHVLATELSRDAIQEGLAKGRAFVAFDWMADARGFDFHAEDPAGRHEMGSHVTLAAPTSTRLVGRAPLPGHWKVFNKGVLVHEADGDAFEYGVQSAGNHRVELWLDVAGRPLPWVLSNPIYVE
;
A
#
# COMPACT_ATOMS: atom_id res chain seq x y z
N MET A 1 -44.58 14.63 -54.15
CA MET A 1 -44.20 14.59 -55.57
C MET A 1 -42.88 13.86 -55.65
N THR A 2 -43.00 12.66 -56.04
CA THR A 2 -42.31 11.93 -57.10
C THR A 2 -40.84 11.57 -56.84
N GLY A 3 -40.58 10.32 -56.54
CA GLY A 3 -39.36 9.62 -56.96
C GLY A 3 -39.34 9.41 -58.51
N PRO A 4 -38.37 8.76 -59.13
CA PRO A 4 -38.23 7.30 -59.14
C PRO A 4 -36.78 6.78 -59.17
N GLU A 5 -36.58 5.52 -58.73
CA GLU A 5 -36.40 4.26 -59.47
C GLU A 5 -35.07 4.00 -60.15
N VAL A 6 -34.35 3.07 -59.64
CA VAL A 6 -33.80 1.78 -60.13
C VAL A 6 -33.33 1.71 -61.60
N THR A 7 -32.10 1.24 -61.79
CA THR A 7 -31.81 0.20 -62.80
C THR A 7 -30.52 -0.58 -62.50
N THR A 8 -30.64 -1.88 -62.68
CA THR A 8 -29.75 -3.02 -62.63
C THR A 8 -28.89 -3.20 -63.89
N GLY A 9 -27.76 -3.87 -63.75
CA GLY A 9 -26.98 -4.54 -64.79
C GLY A 9 -25.55 -4.78 -64.33
N GLY A 10 -24.99 -5.91 -64.20
CA GLY A 10 -25.06 -7.18 -64.84
C GLY A 10 -23.71 -7.58 -65.47
N ARG A 11 -23.01 -8.55 -64.83
CA ARG A 11 -21.98 -9.50 -65.36
C ARG A 11 -20.72 -8.99 -66.05
N THR A 12 -19.51 -9.45 -65.57
CA THR A 12 -18.84 -10.64 -66.16
C THR A 12 -17.64 -11.09 -65.32
N MET A 13 -17.47 -12.42 -65.34
CA MET A 13 -16.38 -13.21 -64.74
C MET A 13 -15.05 -12.95 -65.42
N GLY A 14 -13.95 -12.92 -64.61
CA GLY A 14 -12.58 -13.12 -65.07
C GLY A 14 -11.83 -13.94 -64.01
N ARG A 15 -11.58 -15.21 -64.33
CA ARG A 15 -10.68 -16.10 -63.58
C ARG A 15 -9.23 -15.67 -63.83
N PHE A 16 -8.45 -15.54 -62.75
CA PHE A 16 -7.00 -15.81 -62.82
C PHE A 16 -6.51 -16.53 -61.55
N THR A 17 -5.72 -17.50 -61.82
CA THR A 17 -5.13 -18.55 -60.99
C THR A 17 -4.08 -18.05 -59.99
N GLY A 18 -4.16 -18.51 -58.78
CA GLY A 18 -3.18 -19.17 -57.92
C GLY A 18 -1.87 -18.51 -57.56
N ILE A 19 -1.74 -18.08 -56.26
CA ILE A 19 -0.49 -18.25 -55.50
C ILE A 19 -0.87 -18.59 -54.07
N ARG A 20 -0.45 -19.75 -53.60
CA ARG A 20 -0.61 -20.20 -52.19
C ARG A 20 0.38 -19.40 -51.34
N ALA A 21 -0.11 -18.52 -50.48
CA ALA A 21 0.65 -18.06 -49.31
C ALA A 21 0.09 -18.77 -48.09
N ALA A 22 0.94 -19.62 -47.47
CA ALA A 22 0.67 -20.26 -46.21
C ALA A 22 0.66 -19.18 -45.10
N GLY A 23 -0.51 -18.74 -44.69
CA GLY A 23 -0.71 -17.89 -43.53
C GLY A 23 -0.60 -18.72 -42.27
N LEU A 24 0.40 -18.43 -41.45
CA LEU A 24 0.57 -18.90 -40.08
C LEU A 24 -0.59 -18.30 -39.25
N MET A 25 -1.62 -19.08 -39.00
CA MET A 25 -2.63 -18.75 -37.99
C MET A 25 -1.96 -18.89 -36.63
N ALA A 26 -1.54 -17.76 -36.05
CA ALA A 26 -1.30 -17.69 -34.61
C ALA A 26 -2.65 -17.96 -33.92
N ALA A 27 -2.75 -19.10 -33.30
CA ALA A 27 -3.83 -19.40 -32.38
C ALA A 27 -3.72 -18.40 -31.20
N ILE A 28 -4.58 -17.39 -31.19
CA ILE A 28 -4.88 -16.65 -30.00
C ILE A 28 -5.63 -17.63 -29.09
N GLY A 29 -4.87 -18.29 -28.22
CA GLY A 29 -5.43 -19.00 -27.09
C GLY A 29 -6.16 -17.97 -26.24
N LEU A 30 -7.48 -18.00 -26.31
CA LEU A 30 -8.32 -17.45 -25.26
C LEU A 30 -7.99 -18.25 -24.00
N GLY A 31 -7.02 -17.76 -23.22
CA GLY A 31 -6.81 -18.19 -21.85
C GLY A 31 -8.16 -18.01 -21.16
N GLN A 32 -8.74 -19.11 -20.71
CA GLN A 32 -9.79 -19.08 -19.71
C GLN A 32 -9.21 -18.26 -18.56
N GLY A 33 -9.80 -17.10 -18.29
CA GLY A 33 -9.41 -16.26 -17.17
C GLY A 33 -9.45 -17.13 -15.92
N ALA A 34 -8.29 -17.44 -15.36
CA ALA A 34 -8.21 -17.97 -14.02
C ALA A 34 -8.95 -16.92 -13.17
N THR A 35 -10.03 -17.33 -12.51
CA THR A 35 -10.65 -16.49 -11.48
C THR A 35 -9.53 -16.12 -10.52
N ALA A 36 -9.33 -14.82 -10.28
CA ALA A 36 -8.31 -14.36 -9.35
C ALA A 36 -8.48 -15.13 -8.03
N GLU A 37 -7.40 -15.75 -7.55
CA GLU A 37 -7.41 -16.42 -6.24
C GLU A 37 -7.78 -15.38 -5.19
N ASP A 38 -8.82 -15.64 -4.38
CA ASP A 38 -9.15 -14.74 -3.27
C ASP A 38 -8.26 -15.02 -2.02
N ALA A 39 -8.38 -14.18 -1.00
CA ALA A 39 -7.58 -14.32 0.22
C ALA A 39 -7.74 -15.69 0.90
N ILE A 40 -8.91 -16.32 0.85
CA ILE A 40 -9.12 -17.66 1.44
C ILE A 40 -8.26 -18.71 0.72
N ASP A 41 -8.21 -18.67 -0.60
CA ASP A 41 -7.42 -19.61 -1.38
C ASP A 41 -5.91 -19.36 -1.16
N ARG A 42 -5.53 -18.07 -1.04
CA ARG A 42 -4.16 -17.64 -0.70
C ARG A 42 -3.73 -18.00 0.73
N LEU A 43 -4.67 -18.08 1.68
CA LEU A 43 -4.45 -18.51 3.07
C LEU A 43 -4.34 -20.03 3.23
N ALA A 44 -4.50 -20.83 2.18
CA ALA A 44 -4.27 -22.27 2.26
C ALA A 44 -2.81 -22.54 2.73
N PRO A 45 -2.59 -23.44 3.73
CA PRO A 45 -1.27 -23.64 4.35
C PRO A 45 -0.12 -23.87 3.34
N ALA A 46 -0.38 -24.65 2.28
CA ALA A 46 0.62 -24.92 1.26
C ALA A 46 0.96 -23.67 0.41
N ARG A 47 -0.01 -22.77 0.21
CA ARG A 47 0.21 -21.50 -0.51
C ARG A 47 1.03 -20.54 0.32
N VAL A 48 0.66 -20.35 1.59
CA VAL A 48 1.40 -19.49 2.52
C VAL A 48 2.84 -19.97 2.71
N ALA A 49 3.05 -21.30 2.84
CA ALA A 49 4.38 -21.87 2.90
C ALA A 49 5.20 -21.60 1.63
N ALA A 50 4.59 -21.72 0.43
CA ALA A 50 5.28 -21.41 -0.83
C ALA A 50 5.63 -19.91 -0.95
N VAL A 51 4.77 -19.02 -0.47
CA VAL A 51 5.05 -17.58 -0.39
C VAL A 51 6.21 -17.31 0.57
N HIS A 52 6.23 -17.96 1.75
CA HIS A 52 7.34 -17.86 2.70
C HIS A 52 8.67 -18.29 2.08
N GLU A 53 8.73 -19.45 1.42
CA GLU A 53 9.92 -19.92 0.72
C GLU A 53 10.39 -18.92 -0.36
N ALA A 54 9.47 -18.32 -1.10
CA ALA A 54 9.78 -17.30 -2.11
C ALA A 54 10.36 -16.02 -1.47
N VAL A 55 9.75 -15.54 -0.37
CA VAL A 55 10.21 -14.36 0.38
C VAL A 55 11.62 -14.59 0.96
N GLU A 56 11.88 -15.75 1.55
CA GLU A 56 13.22 -16.12 2.05
C GLU A 56 14.26 -16.17 0.90
N ALA A 57 13.87 -16.69 -0.26
CA ALA A 57 14.74 -16.72 -1.44
C ALA A 57 15.04 -15.31 -1.96
N LEU A 58 14.06 -14.41 -1.99
CA LEU A 58 14.25 -13.00 -2.35
C LEU A 58 15.17 -12.28 -1.35
N ALA A 59 14.94 -12.48 -0.04
CA ALA A 59 15.79 -11.92 1.00
C ALA A 59 17.26 -12.37 0.85
N ALA A 60 17.49 -13.65 0.55
CA ALA A 60 18.83 -14.20 0.34
C ALA A 60 19.50 -13.70 -0.96
N ALA A 61 18.72 -13.38 -1.99
CA ALA A 61 19.22 -12.89 -3.28
C ALA A 61 19.51 -11.38 -3.29
N ARG A 62 19.00 -10.65 -2.29
CA ARG A 62 19.12 -9.20 -2.20
C ARG A 62 20.58 -8.74 -2.13
N LYS A 63 20.92 -7.72 -2.93
CA LYS A 63 22.24 -7.10 -2.97
C LYS A 63 22.13 -5.64 -2.53
N PRO A 64 23.02 -5.15 -1.66
CA PRO A 64 23.05 -3.73 -1.30
C PRO A 64 23.25 -2.85 -2.54
N VAL A 65 22.49 -1.78 -2.64
CA VAL A 65 22.66 -0.73 -3.65
C VAL A 65 22.97 0.55 -2.90
N GLU A 66 24.10 1.20 -3.23
CA GLU A 66 24.44 2.49 -2.69
C GLU A 66 23.80 3.59 -3.55
N ARG A 67 23.04 4.47 -2.90
CA ARG A 67 22.49 5.65 -3.53
C ARG A 67 23.56 6.75 -3.63
N ALA A 68 23.62 7.41 -4.80
CA ALA A 68 24.43 8.61 -4.97
C ALA A 68 23.71 9.85 -4.39
N GLY A 69 24.50 10.84 -3.93
CA GLY A 69 24.00 12.12 -3.41
C GLY A 69 23.86 12.16 -1.88
N ASP A 70 23.36 13.30 -1.38
CA ASP A 70 23.32 13.61 0.07
C ASP A 70 22.03 13.14 0.76
N LEU A 71 21.02 12.69 -0.01
CA LEU A 71 19.77 12.21 0.54
C LEU A 71 19.92 10.77 1.02
N ARG A 72 19.41 10.52 2.22
CA ARG A 72 19.29 9.19 2.82
C ARG A 72 17.86 8.72 2.71
N GLU A 73 17.69 7.42 2.66
CA GLU A 73 16.40 6.76 2.60
C GLU A 73 15.93 6.41 4.00
N TYR A 74 14.69 6.81 4.32
CA TYR A 74 14.02 6.49 5.58
C TYR A 74 12.68 5.83 5.29
N ARG A 75 12.48 4.66 5.86
CA ARG A 75 11.21 3.95 5.77
C ARG A 75 10.22 4.53 6.76
N CYS A 76 9.15 5.12 6.25
CA CYS A 76 8.10 5.75 7.01
C CYS A 76 6.79 4.95 6.86
N ASN A 77 6.05 4.80 7.96
CA ASN A 77 4.68 4.31 7.89
C ASN A 77 3.73 5.47 8.18
N LEU A 78 2.81 5.69 7.26
CA LEU A 78 1.72 6.64 7.40
C LEU A 78 0.44 5.88 7.74
N HIS A 79 -0.56 6.61 8.26
CA HIS A 79 -1.85 6.06 8.63
C HIS A 79 -1.71 4.98 9.72
N VAL A 80 -1.34 5.46 10.91
CA VAL A 80 -1.13 4.64 12.11
C VAL A 80 -1.91 5.23 13.26
N HIS A 81 -2.66 4.39 13.97
CA HIS A 81 -3.49 4.76 15.11
C HIS A 81 -2.93 4.18 16.40
N SER A 82 -3.08 4.91 17.47
CA SER A 82 -2.74 4.47 18.84
C SER A 82 -3.98 4.47 19.74
N ALA A 83 -3.79 4.28 21.02
CA ALA A 83 -4.85 4.36 22.01
C ALA A 83 -5.47 5.76 22.15
N PHE A 84 -5.01 6.77 21.42
CA PHE A 84 -5.71 8.05 21.26
C PHE A 84 -6.95 7.93 20.36
N SER A 85 -6.91 7.03 19.39
CA SER A 85 -8.06 6.70 18.55
C SER A 85 -9.05 5.80 19.29
N HIS A 86 -10.34 6.04 19.08
CA HIS A 86 -11.40 5.29 19.75
C HIS A 86 -11.42 3.79 19.43
N ASP A 87 -10.89 3.41 18.29
CA ASP A 87 -10.88 2.08 17.70
C ASP A 87 -9.51 1.40 17.69
N SER A 88 -8.57 1.89 18.49
CA SER A 88 -7.30 1.24 18.77
C SER A 88 -7.03 1.17 20.28
N ARG A 89 -6.24 0.18 20.70
CA ARG A 89 -5.73 0.03 22.08
C ARG A 89 -4.20 0.01 22.11
N GLY A 90 -3.56 0.35 20.97
CA GLY A 90 -2.12 0.31 20.81
C GLY A 90 -1.40 1.28 21.73
N LYS A 91 -0.53 0.77 22.60
CA LYS A 91 0.32 1.59 23.46
C LYS A 91 1.56 2.00 22.70
N ILE A 92 1.98 3.27 22.84
CA ILE A 92 3.12 3.81 22.11
C ILE A 92 4.40 2.96 22.23
N ALA A 93 4.71 2.42 23.40
CA ALA A 93 5.88 1.57 23.60
C ALA A 93 5.81 0.26 22.78
N GLU A 94 4.59 -0.32 22.67
CA GLU A 94 4.34 -1.54 21.89
C GLU A 94 4.43 -1.26 20.40
N ILE A 95 3.84 -0.13 19.93
CA ILE A 95 3.89 0.32 18.53
C ILE A 95 5.33 0.62 18.11
N VAL A 96 6.10 1.34 18.92
CA VAL A 96 7.51 1.65 18.63
C VAL A 96 8.35 0.37 18.57
N ALA A 97 8.13 -0.57 19.49
CA ALA A 97 8.82 -1.86 19.46
C ALA A 97 8.46 -2.66 18.19
N ALA A 98 7.20 -2.66 17.78
CA ALA A 98 6.75 -3.28 16.53
C ALA A 98 7.38 -2.59 15.30
N ALA A 99 7.40 -1.25 15.26
CA ALA A 99 8.03 -0.47 14.20
C ALA A 99 9.51 -0.83 14.02
N LYS A 100 10.27 -0.94 15.12
CA LYS A 100 11.67 -1.38 15.09
C LYS A 100 11.84 -2.76 14.48
N ARG A 101 11.00 -3.74 14.87
CA ARG A 101 11.04 -5.09 14.30
C ARG A 101 10.60 -5.11 12.83
N ALA A 102 9.66 -4.22 12.45
CA ALA A 102 9.26 -4.02 11.07
C ALA A 102 10.33 -3.29 10.22
N GLY A 103 11.32 -2.66 10.86
CA GLY A 103 12.36 -1.89 10.19
C GLY A 103 11.93 -0.47 9.81
N SER A 104 10.93 0.10 10.47
CA SER A 104 10.46 1.47 10.25
C SER A 104 11.35 2.49 10.95
N ASP A 105 11.69 3.58 10.26
CA ASP A 105 12.48 4.69 10.80
C ASP A 105 11.57 5.79 11.35
N ALA A 106 10.35 5.94 10.80
CA ALA A 106 9.39 6.94 11.26
C ALA A 106 7.94 6.43 11.22
N LEU A 107 7.15 6.88 12.18
CA LEU A 107 5.70 6.69 12.25
C LEU A 107 5.01 8.05 12.17
N LEU A 108 4.14 8.22 11.18
CA LEU A 108 3.31 9.41 11.03
C LEU A 108 1.89 9.02 11.48
N PHE A 109 1.58 9.35 12.73
CA PHE A 109 0.30 9.02 13.34
C PHE A 109 -0.85 9.81 12.72
N THR A 110 -2.04 9.22 12.70
CA THR A 110 -3.26 9.79 12.16
C THR A 110 -4.43 9.48 13.06
N GLU A 111 -4.32 9.93 14.31
CA GLU A 111 -5.33 9.65 15.32
C GLU A 111 -6.72 10.18 14.90
N HIS A 112 -7.77 9.45 15.23
CA HIS A 112 -9.12 9.98 15.12
C HIS A 112 -9.31 11.09 16.13
N PRO A 113 -9.64 12.32 15.70
CA PRO A 113 -9.80 13.45 16.61
C PRO A 113 -10.88 13.19 17.66
N ALA A 114 -10.65 13.69 18.88
CA ALA A 114 -11.61 13.66 19.96
C ALA A 114 -11.55 14.95 20.79
N ALA A 115 -12.67 15.35 21.37
CA ALA A 115 -12.80 16.64 22.08
C ALA A 115 -11.90 16.78 23.32
N HIS A 116 -11.30 15.69 23.80
CA HIS A 116 -10.53 15.68 25.04
C HIS A 116 -9.02 15.82 24.83
N TYR A 117 -8.52 15.87 23.58
CA TYR A 117 -7.09 16.07 23.27
C TYR A 117 -6.90 16.79 21.94
N ASP A 118 -5.77 17.48 21.80
CA ASP A 118 -5.31 18.06 20.54
C ASP A 118 -4.27 17.13 19.91
N PHE A 119 -4.58 16.59 18.73
CA PHE A 119 -3.72 15.59 18.07
C PHE A 119 -2.34 16.11 17.66
N VAL A 120 -2.09 17.41 17.73
CA VAL A 120 -0.77 18.01 17.46
C VAL A 120 0.03 18.20 18.75
N THR A 121 -0.58 18.88 19.75
CA THR A 121 0.13 19.27 20.98
C THR A 121 0.22 18.15 22.00
N ASP A 122 -0.80 17.28 22.05
CA ASP A 122 -0.86 16.11 22.92
C ASP A 122 -0.40 14.82 22.21
N GLY A 123 -0.24 14.89 20.87
CA GLY A 123 0.10 13.75 20.04
C GLY A 123 1.54 13.24 20.23
N HIS A 124 1.78 12.02 19.79
CA HIS A 124 3.09 11.38 19.87
C HIS A 124 4.11 12.08 18.97
N THR A 125 5.21 12.55 19.55
CA THR A 125 6.22 13.33 18.83
C THR A 125 7.65 13.04 19.29
N GLY A 126 8.62 13.31 18.42
CA GLY A 126 10.06 13.21 18.72
C GLY A 126 10.64 11.83 18.43
N LEU A 127 11.91 11.65 18.79
CA LEU A 127 12.63 10.41 18.58
C LEU A 127 12.49 9.51 19.81
N VAL A 128 11.85 8.35 19.65
CA VAL A 128 11.64 7.36 20.71
C VAL A 128 12.28 6.05 20.27
N ASP A 129 13.27 5.58 21.04
CA ASP A 129 14.03 4.35 20.75
C ASP A 129 14.57 4.23 19.32
N GLY A 130 14.90 5.38 18.69
CA GLY A 130 15.41 5.46 17.31
C GLY A 130 14.33 5.55 16.24
N VAL A 131 13.04 5.53 16.59
CA VAL A 131 11.92 5.75 15.67
C VAL A 131 11.42 7.19 15.82
N LEU A 132 11.32 7.91 14.71
CA LEU A 132 10.75 9.26 14.69
C LEU A 132 9.22 9.19 14.73
N LEU A 133 8.60 9.91 15.66
CA LEU A 133 7.15 10.01 15.79
C LEU A 133 6.70 11.40 15.31
N VAL A 134 5.71 11.41 14.42
CA VAL A 134 5.12 12.64 13.87
C VAL A 134 3.62 12.61 14.13
N PRO A 135 3.08 13.59 14.89
CA PRO A 135 1.65 13.64 15.19
C PRO A 135 0.84 14.18 14.01
N GLY A 136 -0.37 13.66 13.88
CA GLY A 136 -1.36 14.03 12.87
C GLY A 136 -2.71 13.43 13.17
N ALA A 137 -3.64 13.58 12.26
CA ALA A 137 -4.98 13.03 12.38
C ALA A 137 -5.53 12.51 11.06
N GLU A 138 -6.41 11.52 11.13
CA GLU A 138 -7.34 11.20 10.06
C GLU A 138 -8.65 11.94 10.31
N THR A 139 -8.95 12.90 9.45
CA THR A 139 -10.16 13.73 9.56
C THR A 139 -10.61 14.24 8.20
N LYS A 140 -11.93 14.38 8.02
CA LYS A 140 -12.53 14.90 6.79
C LYS A 140 -12.06 14.20 5.51
N GLY A 141 -11.77 12.88 5.60
CA GLY A 141 -11.29 12.07 4.47
C GLY A 141 -9.84 12.33 4.08
N MET A 142 -9.04 12.80 5.01
CA MET A 142 -7.63 13.13 4.78
C MET A 142 -6.76 12.74 5.97
N LEU A 143 -5.53 12.37 5.68
CA LEU A 143 -4.45 12.38 6.65
C LEU A 143 -3.91 13.80 6.73
N VAL A 144 -3.93 14.40 7.90
CA VAL A 144 -3.48 15.79 8.11
C VAL A 144 -2.32 15.83 9.10
N TYR A 145 -1.24 16.49 8.70
CA TYR A 145 -0.01 16.66 9.50
C TYR A 145 0.32 18.15 9.66
N PRO A 146 -0.46 18.90 10.43
CA PRO A 146 -0.21 20.33 10.63
C PRO A 146 0.99 20.52 11.56
N ARG A 147 1.69 21.67 11.46
CA ARG A 147 2.80 22.02 12.34
C ARG A 147 2.37 22.69 13.65
N ALA A 148 1.15 23.15 13.70
CA ALA A 148 0.53 23.78 14.88
C ALA A 148 -0.90 23.29 15.01
N SER A 149 -1.47 23.43 16.19
CA SER A 149 -2.87 23.08 16.48
C SER A 149 -3.84 23.70 15.48
N VAL A 150 -4.86 22.94 15.10
CA VAL A 150 -5.97 23.33 14.22
C VAL A 150 -7.29 23.01 14.95
N PRO A 151 -7.64 23.72 16.01
CA PRO A 151 -8.78 23.39 16.84
C PRO A 151 -10.11 23.46 16.08
N GLU A 152 -10.16 24.26 15.00
CA GLU A 152 -11.33 24.41 14.13
C GLU A 152 -11.51 23.27 13.10
N HIS A 153 -10.65 22.24 13.07
CA HIS A 153 -10.64 21.20 12.03
C HIS A 153 -11.98 20.51 11.81
N GLU A 154 -12.77 20.29 12.87
CA GLU A 154 -14.10 19.66 12.77
C GLU A 154 -15.13 20.51 12.02
N THR A 155 -14.99 21.83 12.08
CA THR A 155 -15.94 22.78 11.50
C THR A 155 -15.58 23.20 10.08
N LEU A 156 -14.35 22.96 9.66
CA LEU A 156 -13.89 23.31 8.32
C LEU A 156 -14.40 22.31 7.29
N GLU A 157 -14.75 22.82 6.12
CA GLU A 157 -14.95 21.97 4.95
C GLU A 157 -13.59 21.39 4.46
N PRO A 158 -13.56 20.24 3.78
CA PRO A 158 -12.31 19.60 3.38
C PRO A 158 -11.32 20.53 2.66
N GLN A 159 -11.80 21.33 1.70
CA GLN A 159 -10.95 22.27 0.98
C GLN A 159 -10.36 23.37 1.88
N ASP A 160 -11.11 23.84 2.86
CA ASP A 160 -10.65 24.88 3.79
C ASP A 160 -9.66 24.31 4.81
N LEU A 161 -9.85 23.05 5.21
CA LEU A 161 -8.87 22.35 6.04
C LEU A 161 -7.54 22.20 5.31
N VAL A 162 -7.54 21.80 4.02
CA VAL A 162 -6.32 21.76 3.19
C VAL A 162 -5.62 23.12 3.19
N ARG A 163 -6.36 24.21 2.92
CA ARG A 163 -5.80 25.57 2.90
C ARG A 163 -5.22 25.95 4.25
N ARG A 164 -5.95 25.65 5.33
CA ARG A 164 -5.53 25.95 6.71
C ARG A 164 -4.25 25.24 7.10
N VAL A 165 -4.16 23.93 6.83
CA VAL A 165 -2.98 23.11 7.12
C VAL A 165 -1.78 23.58 6.29
N ARG A 166 -1.99 23.80 4.98
CA ARG A 166 -0.93 24.25 4.06
C ARG A 166 -0.40 25.64 4.42
N SER A 167 -1.25 26.57 4.85
CA SER A 167 -0.81 27.92 5.26
C SER A 167 0.10 27.91 6.49
N GLY A 168 0.12 26.84 7.24
CA GLY A 168 1.05 26.59 8.36
C GLY A 168 2.15 25.59 8.02
N ASP A 169 2.53 25.43 6.74
CA ASP A 169 3.57 24.51 6.27
C ASP A 169 3.32 23.04 6.67
N GLY A 170 2.05 22.66 6.89
CA GLY A 170 1.63 21.29 7.10
C GLY A 170 1.33 20.55 5.81
N MET A 171 1.08 19.25 5.93
CA MET A 171 0.79 18.34 4.81
C MET A 171 -0.61 17.75 4.94
N THR A 172 -1.21 17.44 3.77
CA THR A 172 -2.50 16.73 3.68
C THR A 172 -2.45 15.71 2.55
N PHE A 173 -2.93 14.50 2.84
CA PHE A 173 -3.09 13.45 1.83
C PHE A 173 -4.53 12.96 1.82
N LEU A 174 -5.11 12.67 0.66
CA LEU A 174 -6.39 11.97 0.62
C LEU A 174 -6.22 10.58 1.24
N SER A 175 -7.03 10.28 2.25
CA SER A 175 -7.13 8.93 2.82
C SER A 175 -8.25 8.15 2.14
N HIS A 176 -8.17 6.81 2.16
CA HIS A 176 -9.18 5.94 1.58
C HIS A 176 -9.60 6.40 0.18
N LEU A 177 -8.63 6.41 -0.74
CA LEU A 177 -8.85 6.92 -2.10
C LEU A 177 -9.99 6.16 -2.79
N GLU A 178 -10.21 4.87 -2.47
CA GLU A 178 -11.31 4.05 -2.99
C GLU A 178 -12.70 4.65 -2.71
N GLU A 179 -12.83 5.39 -1.61
CA GLU A 179 -14.07 6.08 -1.25
C GLU A 179 -14.17 7.49 -1.84
N ARG A 180 -13.08 8.01 -2.41
CA ARG A 180 -12.91 9.44 -2.78
C ARG A 180 -12.30 9.63 -4.17
N MET A 181 -12.56 8.71 -5.09
CA MET A 181 -12.02 8.74 -6.47
C MET A 181 -12.35 10.04 -7.21
N GLU A 182 -13.46 10.71 -6.87
CA GLU A 182 -13.89 11.97 -7.51
C GLU A 182 -13.22 13.23 -6.90
N TRP A 183 -12.54 13.08 -5.76
CA TRP A 183 -12.01 14.26 -5.07
C TRP A 183 -10.78 14.83 -5.80
N ASN A 184 -10.77 16.16 -5.93
CA ASN A 184 -9.68 16.93 -6.51
C ASN A 184 -9.54 18.26 -5.75
N LEU A 185 -9.04 18.19 -4.51
CA LEU A 185 -8.87 19.35 -3.65
C LEU A 185 -7.57 20.09 -3.98
N ASP A 186 -7.63 21.42 -4.06
CA ASP A 186 -6.47 22.25 -4.34
C ASP A 186 -5.52 22.32 -3.13
N GLY A 187 -4.24 22.09 -3.40
CA GLY A 187 -3.18 22.23 -2.40
C GLY A 187 -2.92 21.00 -1.55
N LEU A 188 -3.53 19.87 -1.89
CA LEU A 188 -3.12 18.58 -1.32
C LEU A 188 -1.63 18.34 -1.57
N THR A 189 -0.96 17.72 -0.60
CA THR A 189 0.39 17.18 -0.76
C THR A 189 0.36 15.93 -1.63
N GLY A 190 -0.66 15.09 -1.47
CA GLY A 190 -0.80 13.86 -2.23
C GLY A 190 -2.02 13.03 -1.84
N CYS A 191 -1.92 11.73 -2.05
CA CYS A 191 -2.95 10.76 -1.70
C CYS A 191 -2.33 9.39 -1.37
N GLU A 192 -3.09 8.56 -0.69
CA GLU A 192 -2.79 7.14 -0.59
C GLU A 192 -2.87 6.51 -1.99
N ILE A 193 -1.87 5.72 -2.34
CA ILE A 193 -1.85 4.90 -3.57
C ILE A 193 -1.93 3.41 -3.25
N TYR A 194 -2.06 3.08 -2.00
CA TYR A 194 -2.35 1.78 -1.44
C TYR A 194 -2.84 1.94 0.00
N ASN A 195 -3.86 1.14 0.39
CA ASN A 195 -4.36 1.07 1.76
C ASN A 195 -4.63 -0.39 2.14
N THR A 196 -3.97 -0.89 3.19
CA THR A 196 -4.09 -2.28 3.65
C THR A 196 -5.50 -2.60 4.17
N HIS A 197 -6.17 -1.63 4.78
CA HIS A 197 -7.52 -1.83 5.29
C HIS A 197 -8.55 -1.92 4.15
N ALA A 198 -8.34 -1.18 3.05
CA ALA A 198 -9.20 -1.27 1.87
C ALA A 198 -9.14 -2.67 1.26
N ASP A 199 -7.94 -3.25 1.06
CA ASP A 199 -7.78 -4.63 0.62
C ASP A 199 -8.53 -5.60 1.55
N ALA A 200 -8.38 -5.45 2.87
CA ALA A 200 -9.09 -6.29 3.83
C ALA A 200 -10.62 -6.18 3.72
N LYS A 201 -11.16 -4.96 3.50
CA LYS A 201 -12.61 -4.75 3.37
C LYS A 201 -13.22 -5.45 2.14
N GLU A 202 -12.47 -5.61 1.08
CA GLU A 202 -12.91 -6.27 -0.15
C GLU A 202 -13.03 -7.80 0.00
N GLU A 203 -12.37 -8.39 0.99
CA GLU A 203 -12.31 -9.83 1.23
C GLU A 203 -13.57 -10.38 1.93
N THR A 204 -14.72 -10.27 1.28
CA THR A 204 -16.04 -10.65 1.85
C THR A 204 -16.14 -12.13 2.25
N ARG A 205 -15.46 -13.04 1.50
CA ARG A 205 -15.39 -14.46 1.85
C ARG A 205 -14.60 -14.71 3.13
N LEU A 206 -13.50 -13.97 3.32
CA LEU A 206 -12.68 -14.03 4.54
C LEU A 206 -13.53 -13.67 5.77
N TYR A 207 -14.27 -12.57 5.71
CA TYR A 207 -15.20 -12.19 6.79
C TYR A 207 -16.29 -13.23 7.07
N ALA A 208 -16.82 -13.88 6.02
CA ALA A 208 -17.77 -14.95 6.20
C ALA A 208 -17.16 -16.18 6.90
N MET A 209 -15.90 -16.52 6.55
CA MET A 209 -15.19 -17.66 7.14
C MET A 209 -14.74 -17.40 8.58
N MET A 210 -14.50 -16.16 8.97
CA MET A 210 -14.21 -15.80 10.38
C MET A 210 -15.35 -16.19 11.36
N LYS A 211 -16.55 -16.45 10.87
CA LYS A 211 -17.66 -16.98 11.66
C LYS A 211 -17.60 -18.50 11.85
N ASN A 212 -16.68 -19.20 11.19
CA ASN A 212 -16.51 -20.65 11.29
C ASN A 212 -15.39 -21.00 12.28
N PRO A 213 -15.72 -21.61 13.47
CA PRO A 213 -14.73 -21.91 14.49
C PRO A 213 -13.62 -22.88 14.02
N LEU A 214 -13.95 -23.84 13.16
CA LEU A 214 -12.94 -24.78 12.63
C LEU A 214 -11.96 -24.07 11.71
N TRP A 215 -12.42 -23.12 10.91
CA TRP A 215 -11.58 -22.31 10.06
C TRP A 215 -10.66 -21.41 10.90
N LEU A 216 -11.17 -20.78 11.96
CA LEU A 216 -10.38 -19.94 12.87
C LEU A 216 -9.21 -20.69 13.51
N VAL A 217 -9.43 -21.97 13.90
CA VAL A 217 -8.34 -22.81 14.44
C VAL A 217 -7.28 -23.12 13.38
N GLN A 218 -7.69 -23.33 12.12
CA GLN A 218 -6.75 -23.55 11.03
C GLN A 218 -6.00 -22.27 10.66
N ALA A 219 -6.71 -21.15 10.55
CA ALA A 219 -6.14 -19.83 10.27
C ALA A 219 -5.11 -19.45 11.36
N LYS A 220 -5.44 -19.71 12.65
CA LYS A 220 -4.47 -19.46 13.72
C LYS A 220 -3.17 -20.23 13.54
N LYS A 221 -3.19 -21.47 13.10
CA LYS A 221 -1.97 -22.24 12.85
C LYS A 221 -1.11 -21.62 11.74
N VAL A 222 -1.73 -21.11 10.68
CA VAL A 222 -1.04 -20.42 9.58
C VAL A 222 -0.47 -19.09 10.05
N LEU A 223 -1.27 -18.30 10.78
CA LEU A 223 -0.85 -17.03 11.37
C LEU A 223 0.29 -17.18 12.38
N ASP A 224 0.25 -18.24 13.21
CA ASP A 224 1.33 -18.51 14.17
C ASP A 224 2.63 -18.94 13.47
N ALA A 225 2.54 -19.64 12.33
CA ALA A 225 3.71 -20.12 11.59
C ALA A 225 4.31 -19.07 10.65
N TRP A 226 3.46 -18.31 9.97
CA TRP A 226 3.84 -17.35 8.92
C TRP A 226 2.97 -16.08 8.99
N PRO A 227 3.12 -15.28 10.06
CA PRO A 227 2.21 -14.14 10.31
C PRO A 227 2.25 -13.07 9.22
N GLN A 228 3.41 -12.82 8.62
CA GLN A 228 3.55 -11.80 7.59
C GLN A 228 2.91 -12.23 6.27
N GLU A 229 3.17 -13.46 5.85
CA GLU A 229 2.64 -14.01 4.60
C GLU A 229 1.13 -14.27 4.71
N ALA A 230 0.64 -14.59 5.91
CA ALA A 230 -0.79 -14.71 6.17
C ALA A 230 -1.50 -13.35 6.06
N LEU A 231 -0.92 -12.27 6.58
CA LEU A 231 -1.45 -10.92 6.35
C LEU A 231 -1.37 -10.56 4.87
N ALA A 232 -0.26 -10.88 4.20
CA ALA A 232 -0.09 -10.60 2.77
C ALA A 232 -1.06 -11.38 1.85
N ALA A 233 -1.79 -12.36 2.37
CA ALA A 233 -2.82 -13.05 1.60
C ALA A 233 -4.00 -12.15 1.18
N ILE A 234 -4.22 -11.01 1.86
CA ILE A 234 -5.22 -10.02 1.45
C ILE A 234 -4.73 -9.09 0.34
N PHE A 235 -3.42 -9.08 0.03
CA PHE A 235 -2.82 -8.11 -0.88
C PHE A 235 -3.28 -8.27 -2.32
N ASP A 236 -3.82 -7.19 -2.87
CA ASP A 236 -4.11 -7.04 -4.30
C ASP A 236 -3.40 -5.81 -4.89
N PRO A 237 -2.91 -5.90 -6.16
CA PRO A 237 -2.27 -4.77 -6.82
C PRO A 237 -3.21 -3.56 -6.94
N PRO A 238 -2.81 -2.35 -6.51
CA PRO A 238 -3.69 -1.18 -6.39
C PRO A 238 -3.93 -0.47 -7.74
N ALA A 239 -4.46 -1.18 -8.73
CA ALA A 239 -4.57 -0.67 -10.11
C ALA A 239 -5.45 0.58 -10.22
N ASP A 240 -6.59 0.63 -9.51
CA ASP A 240 -7.50 1.76 -9.55
C ASP A 240 -6.94 2.98 -8.82
N TYR A 241 -6.23 2.78 -7.71
CA TYR A 241 -5.49 3.84 -7.00
C TYR A 241 -4.42 4.46 -7.91
N LEU A 242 -3.61 3.62 -8.58
CA LEU A 242 -2.55 4.09 -9.49
C LEU A 242 -3.12 4.83 -10.68
N ARG A 243 -4.23 4.35 -11.27
CA ARG A 243 -4.92 5.07 -12.35
C ARG A 243 -5.37 6.46 -11.87
N ARG A 244 -6.00 6.55 -10.69
CA ARG A 244 -6.43 7.83 -10.13
C ARG A 244 -5.26 8.74 -9.78
N PHE A 245 -4.20 8.18 -9.23
CA PHE A 245 -2.97 8.92 -8.93
C PHE A 245 -2.35 9.54 -10.20
N ASP A 246 -2.27 8.78 -11.30
CA ASP A 246 -1.78 9.29 -12.59
C ASP A 246 -2.64 10.45 -13.12
N GLU A 247 -3.96 10.37 -12.98
CA GLU A 247 -4.90 11.45 -13.34
C GLU A 247 -4.66 12.71 -12.50
N LEU A 248 -4.48 12.56 -11.18
CA LEU A 248 -4.20 13.68 -10.28
C LEU A 248 -2.84 14.31 -10.59
N CYS A 249 -1.80 13.49 -10.82
CA CYS A 249 -0.47 13.95 -11.18
C CYS A 249 -0.42 14.66 -12.56
N ALA A 250 -1.35 14.36 -13.45
CA ALA A 250 -1.48 15.07 -14.72
C ALA A 250 -2.04 16.50 -14.56
N ILE A 251 -2.74 16.77 -13.46
CA ILE A 251 -3.31 18.10 -13.16
C ILE A 251 -2.29 18.97 -12.41
N ARG A 252 -1.61 18.40 -11.41
CA ARG A 252 -0.60 19.06 -10.57
C ARG A 252 0.25 18.00 -9.85
N PRO A 253 1.45 18.36 -9.35
CA PRO A 253 2.26 17.44 -8.57
C PRO A 253 1.51 16.90 -7.34
N HIS A 254 1.56 15.58 -7.17
CA HIS A 254 1.06 14.85 -6.01
C HIS A 254 2.10 13.85 -5.55
N THR A 255 2.12 13.58 -4.25
CA THR A 255 2.94 12.52 -3.66
C THR A 255 2.07 11.32 -3.31
N GLY A 256 2.36 10.18 -3.90
CA GLY A 256 1.75 8.89 -3.55
C GLY A 256 2.41 8.33 -2.29
N VAL A 257 1.60 7.89 -1.34
CA VAL A 257 2.04 7.26 -0.08
C VAL A 257 1.31 5.95 0.16
N SER A 258 1.90 5.04 0.93
CA SER A 258 1.20 3.86 1.45
C SER A 258 0.49 4.19 2.75
N ALA A 259 -0.67 3.59 2.95
CA ALA A 259 -1.40 3.58 4.19
C ALA A 259 -1.41 2.17 4.78
N ASN A 260 -0.96 2.05 6.03
CA ASN A 260 -1.10 0.79 6.77
C ASN A 260 -2.46 0.71 7.45
N ASP A 261 -3.02 1.85 7.85
CA ASP A 261 -4.26 1.96 8.62
C ASP A 261 -4.24 1.02 9.83
N ALA A 262 -3.09 1.09 10.53
CA ALA A 262 -2.70 0.12 11.55
C ALA A 262 -3.36 0.43 12.90
N HIS A 263 -4.25 -0.46 13.34
CA HIS A 263 -5.02 -0.31 14.58
C HIS A 263 -4.79 -1.44 15.58
N GLU A 264 -4.40 -2.63 15.12
CA GLU A 264 -4.40 -3.89 15.88
C GLU A 264 -5.79 -4.20 16.46
N ASN A 265 -6.85 -3.98 15.71
CA ASN A 265 -8.25 -4.09 16.15
C ASN A 265 -9.03 -5.25 15.52
N VAL A 266 -8.42 -6.05 14.67
CA VAL A 266 -9.07 -7.20 14.02
C VAL A 266 -8.61 -8.50 14.67
N GLY A 267 -9.51 -9.14 15.44
CA GLY A 267 -9.17 -10.37 16.14
C GLY A 267 -10.24 -10.88 17.10
N LEU A 268 -9.92 -11.96 17.78
CA LEU A 268 -10.77 -12.58 18.81
C LEU A 268 -9.96 -12.93 20.06
N ARG A 269 -10.60 -12.74 21.19
CA ARG A 269 -10.08 -13.09 22.53
C ARG A 269 -11.11 -13.96 23.23
N ILE A 270 -10.65 -15.05 23.85
CA ILE A 270 -11.50 -15.92 24.64
C ILE A 270 -10.93 -16.00 26.05
N THR A 271 -11.69 -15.55 27.03
CA THR A 271 -11.31 -15.54 28.45
C THR A 271 -12.21 -16.48 29.25
N LEU A 272 -11.62 -17.28 30.08
CA LEU A 272 -12.37 -18.19 30.96
C LEU A 272 -13.11 -17.40 32.05
N LEU A 273 -14.38 -17.74 32.29
CA LEU A 273 -15.22 -17.17 33.32
C LEU A 273 -15.54 -18.21 34.40
N GLU A 274 -16.13 -17.78 35.51
CA GLU A 274 -16.74 -18.66 36.52
C GLU A 274 -17.88 -19.50 35.91
N GLY A 275 -18.14 -20.67 36.50
CA GLY A 275 -19.30 -21.51 36.13
C GLY A 275 -19.20 -22.17 34.77
N ASP A 276 -18.01 -22.62 34.37
CA ASP A 276 -17.74 -23.28 33.11
C ASP A 276 -18.21 -22.48 31.87
N LYS A 277 -18.06 -21.15 31.93
CA LYS A 277 -18.34 -20.22 30.84
C LYS A 277 -17.04 -19.63 30.30
N VAL A 278 -17.13 -19.15 29.07
CA VAL A 278 -16.08 -18.34 28.41
C VAL A 278 -16.69 -17.08 27.83
N ARG A 279 -15.98 -15.98 27.98
CA ARG A 279 -16.27 -14.72 27.33
C ARG A 279 -15.52 -14.68 25.98
N VAL A 280 -16.26 -14.45 24.91
CA VAL A 280 -15.69 -14.17 23.59
C VAL A 280 -15.77 -12.68 23.35
N ALA A 281 -14.64 -12.05 23.10
CA ALA A 281 -14.52 -10.63 22.82
C ALA A 281 -13.75 -10.42 21.52
N ASP A 282 -13.90 -9.23 20.91
CA ASP A 282 -13.07 -8.79 19.80
C ASP A 282 -11.64 -8.39 20.26
N ALA A 283 -10.83 -7.86 19.34
CA ALA A 283 -9.48 -7.40 19.64
C ALA A 283 -9.45 -6.18 20.58
N LEU A 284 -10.50 -5.35 20.57
CA LEU A 284 -10.67 -4.17 21.43
C LEU A 284 -11.16 -4.52 22.85
N ASP A 285 -11.36 -5.83 23.11
CA ASP A 285 -11.92 -6.37 24.35
C ASP A 285 -13.41 -6.04 24.55
N GLU A 286 -14.17 -5.77 23.47
CA GLU A 286 -15.60 -5.63 23.52
C GLU A 286 -16.28 -7.01 23.48
N GLU A 287 -17.18 -7.28 24.44
CA GLU A 287 -17.85 -8.57 24.54
C GLU A 287 -18.78 -8.82 23.34
N LEU A 288 -18.51 -9.90 22.61
CA LEU A 288 -19.37 -10.37 21.51
C LEU A 288 -20.42 -11.36 22.00
N THR A 289 -20.03 -12.30 22.89
CA THR A 289 -20.93 -13.32 23.45
C THR A 289 -20.28 -14.05 24.62
N VAL A 290 -21.12 -14.76 25.39
CA VAL A 290 -20.69 -15.71 26.42
C VAL A 290 -21.16 -17.11 26.03
N LEU A 291 -20.25 -18.07 26.01
CA LEU A 291 -20.49 -19.47 25.62
C LEU A 291 -20.18 -20.44 26.78
N ASP A 292 -20.64 -21.68 26.64
CA ASP A 292 -20.19 -22.76 27.54
C ASP A 292 -18.75 -23.15 27.18
N ARG A 293 -17.90 -23.39 28.22
CA ARG A 293 -16.52 -23.87 28.07
C ARG A 293 -16.42 -25.10 27.17
N ALA A 294 -17.38 -26.01 27.28
CA ALA A 294 -17.43 -27.24 26.49
C ALA A 294 -17.59 -26.94 24.97
N VAL A 295 -18.33 -25.89 24.60
CA VAL A 295 -18.51 -25.48 23.17
C VAL A 295 -17.18 -25.05 22.60
N VAL A 296 -16.44 -24.18 23.31
CA VAL A 296 -15.13 -23.69 22.84
C VAL A 296 -14.07 -24.79 22.91
N GLY A 297 -14.08 -25.61 23.94
CA GLY A 297 -13.16 -26.75 24.13
C GLY A 297 -13.27 -27.81 23.00
N ALA A 298 -14.39 -27.87 22.30
CA ALA A 298 -14.55 -28.72 21.11
C ALA A 298 -13.71 -28.23 19.91
N PHE A 299 -13.31 -26.96 19.86
CA PHE A 299 -12.58 -26.35 18.74
C PHE A 299 -11.16 -25.93 19.10
N THR A 300 -10.92 -25.53 20.36
CA THR A 300 -9.60 -25.13 20.83
C THR A 300 -9.32 -25.73 22.23
N PRO A 301 -8.14 -26.33 22.42
CA PRO A 301 -7.79 -26.87 23.73
C PRO A 301 -7.77 -25.76 24.79
N ILE A 302 -8.52 -25.94 25.88
CA ILE A 302 -8.44 -25.07 27.04
C ILE A 302 -7.62 -25.85 28.10
N PRO A 303 -6.51 -25.27 28.62
CA PRO A 303 -5.70 -25.92 29.62
C PRO A 303 -6.56 -26.37 30.84
N GLU A 304 -6.27 -27.56 31.37
CA GLU A 304 -7.04 -28.10 32.53
C GLU A 304 -6.86 -27.26 33.79
N ASP A 305 -5.68 -26.63 33.94
CA ASP A 305 -5.31 -25.76 35.05
C ASP A 305 -5.71 -24.29 34.87
N ALA A 306 -6.35 -23.96 33.73
CA ALA A 306 -6.82 -22.59 33.43
C ALA A 306 -7.88 -22.16 34.48
N LYS A 307 -7.76 -20.91 34.92
CA LYS A 307 -8.59 -20.28 35.94
C LYS A 307 -9.49 -19.19 35.33
N PRO A 308 -10.61 -18.86 35.98
CA PRO A 308 -11.39 -17.70 35.62
C PRO A 308 -10.51 -16.43 35.56
N GLY A 309 -10.63 -15.70 34.45
CA GLY A 309 -9.79 -14.55 34.09
C GLY A 309 -8.64 -14.88 33.13
N ASP A 310 -8.29 -16.14 32.91
CA ASP A 310 -7.23 -16.52 32.00
C ASP A 310 -7.68 -16.36 30.54
N LEU A 311 -6.81 -15.74 29.74
CA LEU A 311 -6.96 -15.66 28.27
C LEU A 311 -6.56 -17.03 27.69
N VAL A 312 -7.53 -17.81 27.23
CA VAL A 312 -7.32 -19.18 26.74
C VAL A 312 -7.17 -19.28 25.24
N PHE A 313 -7.53 -18.22 24.52
CA PHE A 313 -7.34 -18.10 23.07
C PHE A 313 -7.18 -16.64 22.68
N LYS A 314 -6.18 -16.34 21.83
CA LYS A 314 -6.03 -15.05 21.13
C LYS A 314 -5.75 -15.31 19.67
N LEU A 315 -6.52 -14.66 18.82
CA LEU A 315 -6.28 -14.54 17.39
C LEU A 315 -6.16 -13.04 17.07
N GLN A 316 -5.04 -12.62 16.51
CA GLN A 316 -4.82 -11.27 16.03
C GLN A 316 -4.47 -11.34 14.54
N LEU A 317 -5.24 -10.65 13.69
CA LEU A 317 -5.08 -10.71 12.24
C LEU A 317 -4.21 -9.57 11.71
N ASP A 318 -4.18 -8.44 12.40
CA ASP A 318 -3.51 -7.19 12.02
C ASP A 318 -2.51 -6.67 13.07
N PRO A 319 -1.57 -7.49 13.61
CA PRO A 319 -0.62 -6.99 14.59
C PRO A 319 0.21 -5.85 14.00
N TYR A 320 0.57 -4.85 14.81
CA TYR A 320 1.35 -3.70 14.34
C TYR A 320 2.61 -4.08 13.57
N GLU A 321 3.38 -5.07 14.02
CA GLU A 321 4.62 -5.47 13.36
C GLU A 321 4.36 -5.91 11.91
N GLN A 322 3.37 -6.79 11.68
CA GLN A 322 3.02 -7.29 10.37
C GLN A 322 2.40 -6.19 9.50
N SER A 323 1.50 -5.39 10.08
CA SER A 323 0.88 -4.26 9.40
C SER A 323 1.93 -3.24 8.94
N LEU A 324 2.83 -2.80 9.84
CA LEU A 324 3.88 -1.84 9.52
C LEU A 324 4.91 -2.39 8.53
N ARG A 325 5.20 -3.72 8.55
CA ARG A 325 6.09 -4.36 7.58
C ARG A 325 5.43 -4.56 6.23
N HIS A 326 4.11 -4.61 6.15
CA HIS A 326 3.39 -4.92 4.92
C HIS A 326 3.71 -3.94 3.80
N ALA A 327 3.56 -2.65 4.06
CA ALA A 327 3.90 -1.59 3.12
C ALA A 327 4.56 -0.42 3.85
N GLY A 328 5.48 0.25 3.18
CA GLY A 328 6.15 1.45 3.67
C GLY A 328 6.27 2.53 2.60
N THR A 329 6.25 3.79 3.03
CA THR A 329 6.64 4.92 2.18
C THR A 329 8.09 5.25 2.48
N HIS A 330 8.99 4.97 1.54
CA HIS A 330 10.41 5.28 1.66
C HIS A 330 10.65 6.71 1.24
N VAL A 331 11.11 7.54 2.18
CA VAL A 331 11.29 8.99 1.98
C VAL A 331 12.78 9.31 1.86
N LEU A 332 13.12 10.09 0.86
CA LEU A 332 14.47 10.58 0.65
C LEU A 332 14.64 11.95 1.33
N ALA A 333 15.41 11.98 2.41
CA ALA A 333 15.59 13.13 3.25
C ALA A 333 17.07 13.30 3.66
N THR A 334 17.46 14.49 4.11
CA THR A 334 18.83 14.78 4.53
C THR A 334 19.17 14.17 5.89
N GLU A 335 18.15 14.01 6.75
CA GLU A 335 18.28 13.48 8.11
C GLU A 335 16.94 12.91 8.61
N LEU A 336 16.98 12.12 9.69
CA LEU A 336 15.78 11.63 10.36
C LEU A 336 15.23 12.69 11.31
N SER A 337 14.55 13.67 10.76
CA SER A 337 13.85 14.71 11.51
C SER A 337 12.47 14.97 10.91
N ARG A 338 11.55 15.49 11.73
CA ARG A 338 10.20 15.84 11.25
C ARG A 338 10.26 16.75 10.03
N ASP A 339 11.12 17.77 10.08
CA ASP A 339 11.21 18.77 9.02
C ASP A 339 11.75 18.15 7.72
N ALA A 340 12.79 17.33 7.79
CA ALA A 340 13.39 16.71 6.61
C ALA A 340 12.47 15.65 5.98
N ILE A 341 11.76 14.84 6.80
CA ILE A 341 10.78 13.87 6.32
C ILE A 341 9.59 14.57 5.67
N GLN A 342 9.05 15.62 6.31
CA GLN A 342 7.95 16.41 5.73
C GLN A 342 8.37 17.13 4.45
N GLU A 343 9.60 17.64 4.37
CA GLU A 343 10.14 18.22 3.13
C GLU A 343 10.25 17.18 2.02
N GLY A 344 10.76 15.98 2.33
CA GLY A 344 10.86 14.87 1.38
C GLY A 344 9.50 14.51 0.80
N LEU A 345 8.50 14.33 1.65
CA LEU A 345 7.12 14.05 1.25
C LEU A 345 6.50 15.21 0.45
N ALA A 346 6.66 16.47 0.90
CA ALA A 346 6.11 17.63 0.21
C ALA A 346 6.72 17.82 -1.20
N LYS A 347 7.93 17.35 -1.42
CA LYS A 347 8.64 17.41 -2.70
C LYS A 347 8.48 16.16 -3.57
N GLY A 348 7.68 15.18 -3.15
CA GLY A 348 7.52 13.93 -3.90
C GLY A 348 8.76 13.02 -3.92
N ARG A 349 9.73 13.25 -3.03
CA ARG A 349 10.96 12.47 -2.90
C ARG A 349 10.69 11.19 -2.11
N ALA A 350 9.81 10.35 -2.62
CA ALA A 350 9.39 9.13 -1.95
C ALA A 350 8.96 8.06 -2.95
N PHE A 351 8.93 6.83 -2.49
CA PHE A 351 8.32 5.70 -3.19
C PHE A 351 7.59 4.79 -2.18
N VAL A 352 6.60 4.08 -2.64
CA VAL A 352 5.91 3.04 -1.86
C VAL A 352 6.57 1.70 -2.15
N ALA A 353 6.81 0.92 -1.11
CA ALA A 353 7.30 -0.44 -1.24
C ALA A 353 6.48 -1.41 -0.38
N PHE A 354 6.28 -2.61 -0.93
CA PHE A 354 5.66 -3.72 -0.24
C PHE A 354 6.77 -4.60 0.39
N ASP A 355 7.32 -4.10 1.50
CA ASP A 355 8.49 -4.69 2.17
C ASP A 355 8.25 -6.07 2.75
N TRP A 356 6.99 -6.52 2.79
CA TRP A 356 6.68 -7.90 3.14
C TRP A 356 7.28 -8.91 2.17
N MET A 357 7.49 -8.53 0.89
CA MET A 357 8.13 -9.38 -0.13
C MET A 357 9.65 -9.38 0.01
N ALA A 358 10.23 -8.20 0.16
CA ALA A 358 11.65 -7.98 0.37
C ALA A 358 11.89 -6.52 0.80
N ASP A 359 12.91 -6.28 1.62
CA ASP A 359 13.34 -4.91 1.98
C ASP A 359 13.78 -4.14 0.74
N ALA A 360 13.07 -3.07 0.41
CA ALA A 360 13.30 -2.24 -0.78
C ALA A 360 14.42 -1.20 -0.62
N ARG A 361 15.04 -1.09 0.56
CA ARG A 361 16.12 -0.12 0.78
C ARG A 361 17.22 -0.27 -0.25
N GLY A 362 17.60 0.88 -0.85
CA GLY A 362 18.52 0.96 -1.96
C GLY A 362 17.86 1.02 -3.34
N PHE A 363 16.51 0.98 -3.41
CA PHE A 363 15.81 1.32 -4.65
C PHE A 363 16.14 2.77 -5.03
N ASP A 364 16.49 2.98 -6.28
CA ASP A 364 16.89 4.27 -6.82
C ASP A 364 16.22 4.53 -8.16
N PHE A 365 15.42 5.59 -8.23
CA PHE A 365 14.80 6.07 -9.47
C PHE A 365 15.00 7.58 -9.59
N HIS A 366 15.61 8.01 -10.71
CA HIS A 366 15.92 9.40 -10.96
C HIS A 366 15.95 9.71 -12.46
N ALA A 367 15.95 10.98 -12.80
CA ALA A 367 16.29 11.44 -14.15
C ALA A 367 17.71 11.99 -14.20
N GLU A 368 18.32 11.87 -15.36
CA GLU A 368 19.60 12.49 -15.71
C GLU A 368 19.46 13.32 -16.97
N ASP A 369 20.03 14.53 -16.96
CA ASP A 369 20.18 15.40 -18.10
C ASP A 369 21.57 16.11 -18.04
N PRO A 370 21.91 17.01 -18.99
CA PRO A 370 23.17 17.75 -18.93
C PRO A 370 23.35 18.63 -17.67
N ALA A 371 22.29 18.97 -16.96
CA ALA A 371 22.37 19.71 -15.69
C ALA A 371 22.68 18.82 -14.48
N GLY A 372 22.49 17.49 -14.61
CA GLY A 372 22.82 16.53 -13.57
C GLY A 372 21.68 15.56 -13.26
N ARG A 373 21.65 15.12 -12.00
CA ARG A 373 20.68 14.17 -11.45
C ARG A 373 19.48 14.89 -10.85
N HIS A 374 18.28 14.38 -11.12
CA HIS A 374 17.00 14.88 -10.63
C HIS A 374 16.21 13.76 -9.94
N GLU A 375 15.90 13.95 -8.68
CA GLU A 375 15.16 12.97 -7.87
C GLU A 375 13.66 12.90 -8.24
N MET A 376 12.97 11.87 -7.76
CA MET A 376 11.49 11.81 -7.78
C MET A 376 10.89 13.13 -7.29
N GLY A 377 9.77 13.55 -7.87
CA GLY A 377 9.11 14.82 -7.60
C GLY A 377 9.73 16.03 -8.30
N SER A 378 10.90 15.90 -8.94
CA SER A 378 11.54 17.01 -9.67
C SER A 378 10.82 17.35 -10.96
N HIS A 379 10.92 18.64 -11.36
CA HIS A 379 10.56 19.16 -12.66
C HIS A 379 11.81 19.26 -13.53
N VAL A 380 11.77 18.65 -14.72
CA VAL A 380 12.91 18.56 -15.65
C VAL A 380 12.48 19.02 -17.04
N THR A 381 13.24 19.93 -17.64
CA THR A 381 12.93 20.42 -19.00
C THR A 381 13.44 19.44 -20.06
N LEU A 382 12.55 18.99 -20.95
CA LEU A 382 12.91 18.16 -22.10
C LEU A 382 13.37 19.03 -23.26
N ALA A 383 14.68 19.27 -23.36
CA ALA A 383 15.23 20.11 -24.43
C ALA A 383 15.06 19.49 -25.82
N ALA A 384 15.09 18.15 -25.92
CA ALA A 384 14.83 17.38 -27.14
C ALA A 384 14.49 15.92 -26.73
N PRO A 385 13.84 15.12 -27.59
CA PRO A 385 13.66 13.70 -27.35
C PRO A 385 14.98 13.03 -26.97
N THR A 386 14.96 12.20 -25.91
CA THR A 386 16.12 11.49 -25.35
C THR A 386 17.22 12.36 -24.70
N SER A 387 17.05 13.68 -24.62
CA SER A 387 18.00 14.54 -23.90
C SER A 387 17.96 14.32 -22.37
N THR A 388 16.87 13.75 -21.87
CA THR A 388 16.68 13.32 -20.48
C THR A 388 16.55 11.81 -20.45
N ARG A 389 17.26 11.15 -19.54
CA ARG A 389 17.15 9.70 -19.30
C ARG A 389 16.53 9.45 -17.93
N LEU A 390 15.65 8.48 -17.85
CA LEU A 390 15.21 7.89 -16.59
C LEU A 390 16.11 6.70 -16.30
N VAL A 391 16.58 6.61 -15.07
CA VAL A 391 17.48 5.57 -14.59
C VAL A 391 16.87 4.93 -13.37
N GLY A 392 16.81 3.60 -13.35
CA GLY A 392 16.38 2.82 -12.18
C GLY A 392 17.42 1.80 -11.78
N ARG A 393 17.58 1.59 -10.46
CA ARG A 393 18.38 0.53 -9.85
C ARG A 393 17.66 -0.04 -8.65
N ALA A 394 17.79 -1.34 -8.41
CA ALA A 394 17.14 -2.00 -7.30
C ALA A 394 18.03 -3.09 -6.68
N PRO A 395 17.82 -3.41 -5.40
CA PRO A 395 18.59 -4.46 -4.71
C PRO A 395 18.24 -5.88 -5.16
N LEU A 396 17.17 -6.05 -5.95
CA LEU A 396 16.77 -7.31 -6.57
C LEU A 396 16.45 -7.11 -8.05
N PRO A 397 16.74 -8.07 -8.91
CA PRO A 397 16.22 -8.06 -10.26
C PRO A 397 14.72 -8.29 -10.28
N GLY A 398 14.03 -7.56 -11.14
CA GLY A 398 12.58 -7.65 -11.33
C GLY A 398 12.17 -7.15 -12.71
N HIS A 399 10.87 -7.04 -12.90
CA HIS A 399 10.27 -6.51 -14.12
C HIS A 399 9.88 -5.04 -13.93
N TRP A 400 10.59 -4.15 -14.61
CA TRP A 400 10.37 -2.71 -14.58
C TRP A 400 9.32 -2.30 -15.59
N LYS A 401 8.42 -1.42 -15.19
CA LYS A 401 7.42 -0.79 -16.04
C LYS A 401 7.53 0.72 -15.88
N VAL A 402 7.73 1.44 -16.97
CA VAL A 402 7.78 2.91 -17.00
C VAL A 402 6.48 3.43 -17.56
N PHE A 403 5.82 4.31 -16.82
CA PHE A 403 4.57 4.94 -17.22
C PHE A 403 4.78 6.41 -17.48
N ASN A 404 4.06 6.96 -18.47
CA ASN A 404 3.91 8.39 -18.70
C ASN A 404 2.40 8.71 -18.72
N LYS A 405 1.92 9.51 -17.77
CA LYS A 405 0.48 9.84 -17.63
C LYS A 405 -0.41 8.59 -17.60
N GLY A 406 0.02 7.57 -16.86
CA GLY A 406 -0.68 6.29 -16.74
C GLY A 406 -0.55 5.35 -17.95
N VAL A 407 0.12 5.74 -19.00
CA VAL A 407 0.36 4.89 -20.18
C VAL A 407 1.73 4.23 -20.07
N LEU A 408 1.78 2.90 -20.21
CA LEU A 408 3.03 2.14 -20.26
C LEU A 408 3.83 2.54 -21.50
N VAL A 409 5.08 3.01 -21.30
CA VAL A 409 5.95 3.50 -22.38
C VAL A 409 7.25 2.72 -22.53
N HIS A 410 7.64 1.95 -21.49
CA HIS A 410 8.84 1.12 -21.54
C HIS A 410 8.75 -0.01 -20.51
N GLU A 411 9.36 -1.15 -20.83
CA GLU A 411 9.53 -2.29 -19.93
C GLU A 411 10.97 -2.81 -20.03
N ALA A 412 11.49 -3.30 -18.92
CA ALA A 412 12.83 -3.92 -18.86
C ALA A 412 12.89 -4.96 -17.74
N ASP A 413 13.73 -5.99 -17.90
CA ASP A 413 14.03 -6.98 -16.87
C ASP A 413 15.44 -6.76 -16.31
N GLY A 414 15.61 -6.99 -15.01
CA GLY A 414 16.91 -6.92 -14.34
C GLY A 414 16.88 -6.06 -13.08
N ASP A 415 18.07 -5.82 -12.53
CA ASP A 415 18.28 -4.97 -11.33
C ASP A 415 18.51 -3.50 -11.68
N ALA A 416 18.52 -3.14 -12.98
CA ALA A 416 18.63 -1.77 -13.45
C ALA A 416 17.97 -1.59 -14.82
N PHE A 417 17.57 -0.35 -15.14
CA PHE A 417 17.15 0.07 -16.49
C PHE A 417 17.58 1.50 -16.79
N GLU A 418 17.63 1.84 -18.08
CA GLU A 418 17.73 3.20 -18.59
C GLU A 418 16.68 3.41 -19.70
N TYR A 419 16.01 4.55 -19.68
CA TYR A 419 15.02 4.93 -20.71
C TYR A 419 15.18 6.38 -21.11
N GLY A 420 15.43 6.64 -22.41
CA GLY A 420 15.45 7.99 -22.98
C GLY A 420 14.03 8.53 -23.15
N VAL A 421 13.71 9.60 -22.40
CA VAL A 421 12.37 10.21 -22.42
C VAL A 421 12.02 10.73 -23.81
N GLN A 422 10.88 10.32 -24.35
CA GLN A 422 10.42 10.68 -25.69
C GLN A 422 9.45 11.88 -25.70
N SER A 423 8.73 12.11 -24.62
CA SER A 423 7.69 13.15 -24.52
C SER A 423 7.50 13.64 -23.10
N ALA A 424 7.04 14.86 -22.95
CA ALA A 424 6.68 15.47 -21.68
C ALA A 424 5.54 14.72 -20.95
N GLY A 425 5.59 14.75 -19.64
CA GLY A 425 4.59 14.16 -18.76
C GLY A 425 5.12 13.80 -17.38
N ASN A 426 4.26 13.18 -16.59
CA ASN A 426 4.60 12.63 -15.28
C ASN A 426 5.06 11.16 -15.44
N HIS A 427 6.36 10.95 -15.32
CA HIS A 427 6.96 9.63 -15.49
C HIS A 427 7.16 8.95 -14.15
N ARG A 428 6.55 7.80 -13.95
CA ARG A 428 6.76 6.94 -12.78
C ARG A 428 7.13 5.52 -13.19
N VAL A 429 7.64 4.76 -12.24
CA VAL A 429 7.98 3.36 -12.45
C VAL A 429 7.29 2.45 -11.44
N GLU A 430 7.04 1.24 -11.90
CA GLU A 430 6.69 0.10 -11.06
C GLU A 430 7.77 -0.96 -11.22
N LEU A 431 8.20 -1.57 -10.12
CA LEU A 431 9.07 -2.74 -10.14
C LEU A 431 8.32 -3.92 -9.59
N TRP A 432 8.24 -4.99 -10.37
CA TRP A 432 7.47 -6.19 -10.07
C TRP A 432 8.39 -7.36 -9.77
N LEU A 433 8.04 -8.18 -8.77
CA LEU A 433 8.70 -9.44 -8.44
C LEU A 433 7.74 -10.61 -8.66
N ASP A 434 8.29 -11.78 -8.95
CA ASP A 434 7.54 -13.04 -8.87
C ASP A 434 7.60 -13.58 -7.44
N VAL A 435 6.44 -13.77 -6.83
CA VAL A 435 6.32 -14.35 -5.49
C VAL A 435 5.46 -15.62 -5.59
N ALA A 436 6.11 -16.76 -5.55
CA ALA A 436 5.47 -18.08 -5.65
C ALA A 436 4.59 -18.24 -6.92
N GLY A 437 5.08 -17.74 -8.08
CA GLY A 437 4.40 -17.79 -9.37
C GLY A 437 3.36 -16.70 -9.59
N ARG A 438 3.31 -15.69 -8.71
CA ARG A 438 2.46 -14.50 -8.86
C ARG A 438 3.33 -13.28 -9.13
N PRO A 439 3.22 -12.61 -10.28
CA PRO A 439 3.85 -11.30 -10.48
C PRO A 439 3.11 -10.25 -9.64
N LEU A 440 3.82 -9.60 -8.72
CA LEU A 440 3.29 -8.61 -7.80
C LEU A 440 4.13 -7.33 -7.85
N PRO A 441 3.51 -6.12 -7.76
CA PRO A 441 4.26 -4.87 -7.66
C PRO A 441 4.99 -4.86 -6.31
N TRP A 442 6.30 -4.68 -6.35
CA TRP A 442 7.13 -4.53 -5.17
C TRP A 442 7.38 -3.08 -4.82
N VAL A 443 7.65 -2.25 -5.84
CA VAL A 443 7.90 -0.82 -5.65
C VAL A 443 7.05 -0.01 -6.62
N LEU A 444 6.47 1.07 -6.11
CA LEU A 444 5.71 2.08 -6.83
C LEU A 444 6.36 3.44 -6.60
N SER A 445 6.98 4.03 -7.62
CA SER A 445 7.64 5.32 -7.46
C SER A 445 6.67 6.50 -7.52
N ASN A 446 7.05 7.60 -6.91
CA ASN A 446 6.51 8.90 -7.26
C ASN A 446 7.05 9.36 -8.63
N PRO A 447 6.33 10.24 -9.34
CA PRO A 447 6.74 10.65 -10.68
C PRO A 447 7.87 11.67 -10.69
N ILE A 448 8.56 11.71 -11.83
CA ILE A 448 9.37 12.84 -12.29
C ILE A 448 8.58 13.57 -13.36
N TYR A 449 8.43 14.87 -13.21
CA TYR A 449 7.65 15.72 -14.12
C TYR A 449 8.57 16.27 -15.21
N VAL A 450 8.42 15.79 -16.43
CA VAL A 450 9.19 16.22 -17.59
C VAL A 450 8.34 17.19 -18.43
N GLU A 451 8.85 18.40 -18.65
CA GLU A 451 8.14 19.53 -19.26
C GLU A 451 8.81 20.01 -20.55
#